data_a7a9dc257d82d261aed10e01014537ce
#
_entry.id   a7a9dc257d82d261aed10e01014537ce
#
_cell.length_a   1.000
_cell.length_b   1.000
_cell.length_c   1.000
_cell.angle_alpha   90.00
_cell.angle_beta   90.00
_cell.angle_gamma   90.00
#
_symmetry.space_group_name_H-M   'P 1'
#
loop_
_entity.id
_entity.type
_entity.pdbx_description
1 polymer ?
#
loop_
_entity_poly.entity_id
_entity_poly.type
_entity_poly.pdbx_seq_one_letter_code
_entity_poly.pdbx_strand_id
1 'polypeptide(L)'
;MSAQEIIVENYMQALLKAALLPMPQEIAEFLEEEPGSLGVYIEMLRLADNVPVALDYVWYHIRFSYLLSENLESELYEIIRKRDGTQMNIAAGYLDIGLATAQEAELLKVKKGEPLLIERVNIVDNNGKPVHYGKMLIVGRRYRLYY
;
A
#
# COMPACT_ATOMS: atom_id res chain seq x y z
N MET A 1 -14.55 17.28 9.16
CA MET A 1 -13.20 17.85 9.04
C MET A 1 -12.42 16.97 8.08
N SER A 2 -11.94 17.53 7.01
CA SER A 2 -11.19 16.78 6.00
C SER A 2 -9.69 16.94 6.22
N ALA A 3 -8.95 15.87 5.96
CA ALA A 3 -7.49 15.94 5.97
C ALA A 3 -7.02 16.78 4.79
N GLN A 4 -6.01 17.60 5.01
CA GLN A 4 -5.38 18.37 3.95
C GLN A 4 -4.17 17.61 3.44
N GLU A 5 -3.85 17.81 2.17
CA GLU A 5 -2.66 17.21 1.59
C GLU A 5 -1.41 17.76 2.24
N ILE A 6 -0.42 16.89 2.39
CA ILE A 6 0.92 17.30 2.78
C ILE A 6 1.58 17.88 1.54
N ILE A 7 2.05 19.11 1.65
CA ILE A 7 2.75 19.76 0.55
C ILE A 7 4.18 19.26 0.54
N VAL A 8 4.53 18.51 -0.49
CA VAL A 8 5.91 18.10 -0.76
C VAL A 8 6.28 18.57 -2.17
N GLU A 9 7.50 19.05 -2.34
CA GLU A 9 7.95 19.54 -3.64
C GLU A 9 8.21 18.40 -4.63
N ASN A 10 8.80 17.29 -4.14
CA ASN A 10 9.15 16.13 -4.95
C ASN A 10 8.66 14.85 -4.27
N TYR A 11 7.45 14.47 -4.56
CA TYR A 11 6.92 13.18 -4.13
C TYR A 11 7.25 12.12 -5.16
N MET A 12 7.84 11.00 -4.70
CA MET A 12 8.24 9.90 -5.57
C MET A 12 7.79 8.57 -4.99
N GLN A 13 7.56 7.61 -5.88
CA GLN A 13 7.31 6.23 -5.52
C GLN A 13 8.36 5.37 -6.24
N ALA A 14 9.07 4.56 -5.47
CA ALA A 14 10.08 3.66 -6.01
C ALA A 14 9.59 2.22 -5.84
N LEU A 15 9.44 1.52 -6.95
CA LEU A 15 9.02 0.12 -6.94
C LEU A 15 10.15 -0.77 -6.39
N LEU A 16 9.85 -1.54 -5.34
CA LEU A 16 10.80 -2.48 -4.74
C LEU A 16 10.57 -3.90 -5.23
N LYS A 17 9.29 -4.30 -5.38
CA LYS A 17 8.93 -5.66 -5.80
C LYS A 17 7.52 -5.66 -6.38
N ALA A 18 7.32 -6.45 -7.43
CA ALA A 18 6.00 -6.73 -7.97
C ALA A 18 6.00 -8.14 -8.53
N ALA A 19 5.05 -8.97 -8.10
CA ALA A 19 4.98 -10.36 -8.52
C ALA A 19 3.62 -10.97 -8.21
N LEU A 20 3.31 -12.08 -8.87
CA LEU A 20 2.26 -12.97 -8.43
C LEU A 20 2.85 -13.89 -7.35
N LEU A 21 2.29 -13.84 -6.16
CA LEU A 21 2.76 -14.63 -5.03
C LEU A 21 1.60 -15.36 -4.35
N PRO A 22 1.88 -16.51 -3.70
CA PRO A 22 0.86 -17.17 -2.87
C PRO A 22 0.42 -16.27 -1.74
N MET A 23 -0.89 -16.10 -1.58
CA MET A 23 -1.43 -15.23 -0.54
C MET A 23 -1.41 -15.91 0.83
N PRO A 24 -0.98 -15.21 1.89
CA PRO A 24 -1.20 -15.66 3.25
C PRO A 24 -2.70 -15.81 3.54
N GLN A 25 -3.03 -16.64 4.51
CA GLN A 25 -4.43 -16.94 4.86
C GLN A 25 -5.27 -15.68 5.11
N GLU A 26 -4.78 -14.75 5.92
CA GLU A 26 -5.50 -13.52 6.25
C GLU A 26 -5.82 -12.67 5.02
N ILE A 27 -4.85 -12.55 4.11
CA ILE A 27 -5.01 -11.78 2.87
C ILE A 27 -6.01 -12.48 1.95
N ALA A 28 -5.87 -13.79 1.79
CA ALA A 28 -6.76 -14.59 0.95
C ALA A 28 -8.21 -14.52 1.45
N GLU A 29 -8.41 -14.60 2.77
CA GLU A 29 -9.75 -14.49 3.36
C GLU A 29 -10.42 -13.16 2.99
N PHE A 30 -9.71 -12.04 3.15
CA PHE A 30 -10.28 -10.76 2.75
C PHE A 30 -10.57 -10.70 1.25
N LEU A 31 -9.65 -11.17 0.42
CA LEU A 31 -9.81 -11.13 -1.04
C LEU A 31 -10.76 -12.21 -1.58
N GLU A 32 -11.37 -13.00 -0.69
CA GLU A 32 -12.33 -14.07 -1.02
C GLU A 32 -11.71 -15.14 -1.94
N GLU A 33 -10.46 -15.50 -1.64
CA GLU A 33 -9.70 -16.51 -2.37
C GLU A 33 -9.21 -17.61 -1.44
N GLU A 34 -8.85 -18.74 -2.01
CA GLU A 34 -8.26 -19.84 -1.24
C GLU A 34 -6.88 -19.48 -0.71
N PRO A 35 -6.53 -19.81 0.53
CA PRO A 35 -5.17 -19.63 1.04
C PRO A 35 -4.14 -20.30 0.13
N GLY A 36 -3.07 -19.59 -0.18
CA GLY A 36 -2.01 -20.07 -1.06
C GLY A 36 -2.27 -19.87 -2.55
N SER A 37 -3.48 -19.42 -2.95
CA SER A 37 -3.69 -19.01 -4.34
C SER A 37 -2.92 -17.71 -4.63
N LEU A 38 -2.68 -17.44 -5.92
CA LEU A 38 -1.86 -16.29 -6.32
C LEU A 38 -2.63 -14.98 -6.19
N GLY A 39 -1.97 -13.98 -5.61
CA GLY A 39 -2.41 -12.58 -5.63
C GLY A 39 -1.34 -11.70 -6.24
N VAL A 40 -1.70 -10.48 -6.55
CA VAL A 40 -0.78 -9.48 -7.10
C VAL A 40 -0.14 -8.74 -5.94
N TYR A 41 1.16 -8.95 -5.72
CA TYR A 41 1.90 -8.35 -4.60
C TYR A 41 2.79 -7.23 -5.08
N ILE A 42 2.70 -6.07 -4.44
CA ILE A 42 3.47 -4.88 -4.79
C ILE A 42 4.06 -4.26 -3.52
N GLU A 43 5.38 -4.04 -3.54
CA GLU A 43 6.09 -3.27 -2.51
C GLU A 43 6.57 -1.95 -3.11
N MET A 44 6.28 -0.86 -2.43
CA MET A 44 6.59 0.48 -2.90
C MET A 44 7.23 1.29 -1.79
N LEU A 45 8.34 1.95 -2.08
CA LEU A 45 8.94 2.95 -1.18
C LEU A 45 8.43 4.33 -1.58
N ARG A 46 7.90 5.07 -0.63
CA ARG A 46 7.44 6.43 -0.86
C ARG A 46 8.43 7.40 -0.30
N LEU A 47 8.83 8.39 -1.12
CA LEU A 47 9.82 9.39 -0.76
C LEU A 47 9.25 10.79 -0.92
N ALA A 48 9.64 11.68 -0.01
CA ALA A 48 9.35 13.11 -0.11
C ALA A 48 10.71 13.82 -0.12
N ASP A 49 11.01 14.57 -1.19
CA ASP A 49 12.28 15.25 -1.38
C ASP A 49 13.48 14.31 -1.20
N ASN A 50 13.39 13.12 -1.80
CA ASN A 50 14.38 12.05 -1.74
C ASN A 50 14.58 11.41 -0.35
N VAL A 51 13.72 11.71 0.61
CA VAL A 51 13.78 11.10 1.94
C VAL A 51 12.66 10.07 2.06
N PRO A 52 12.96 8.82 2.42
CA PRO A 52 11.92 7.81 2.61
C PRO A 52 10.93 8.22 3.71
N VAL A 53 9.64 8.16 3.42
CA VAL A 53 8.58 8.47 4.39
C VAL A 53 7.70 7.28 4.71
N ALA A 54 7.56 6.33 3.79
CA ALA A 54 6.72 5.16 4.01
C ALA A 54 7.12 3.98 3.13
N LEU A 55 6.84 2.78 3.63
CA LEU A 55 6.87 1.52 2.87
C LEU A 55 5.43 1.05 2.71
N ASP A 56 5.05 0.76 1.49
CA ASP A 56 3.70 0.34 1.15
C ASP A 56 3.73 -1.10 0.64
N TYR A 57 2.95 -1.98 1.27
CA TYR A 57 2.78 -3.38 0.89
C TYR A 57 1.33 -3.58 0.50
N VAL A 58 1.08 -3.96 -0.76
CA VAL A 58 -0.28 -4.08 -1.26
C VAL A 58 -0.47 -5.43 -1.93
N TRP A 59 -1.62 -6.07 -1.63
CA TRP A 59 -2.08 -7.28 -2.29
C TRP A 59 -3.37 -6.95 -3.05
N TYR A 60 -3.30 -7.01 -4.38
CA TYR A 60 -4.49 -6.90 -5.21
C TYR A 60 -5.06 -8.29 -5.50
N HIS A 61 -6.37 -8.36 -5.67
CA HIS A 61 -7.03 -9.55 -6.16
C HIS A 61 -6.43 -9.95 -7.52
N ILE A 62 -6.38 -11.25 -7.81
CA ILE A 62 -5.75 -11.77 -9.04
C ILE A 62 -6.33 -11.19 -10.33
N ARG A 63 -7.60 -10.74 -10.30
CA ARG A 63 -8.21 -10.10 -11.48
C ARG A 63 -7.50 -8.82 -11.90
N PHE A 64 -6.66 -8.26 -11.04
CA PHE A 64 -5.85 -7.08 -11.35
C PHE A 64 -4.43 -7.44 -11.79
N SER A 65 -4.19 -8.68 -12.24
CA SER A 65 -2.86 -9.12 -12.68
C SER A 65 -2.31 -8.30 -13.85
N TYR A 66 -3.18 -7.64 -14.62
CA TYR A 66 -2.77 -6.74 -15.68
C TYR A 66 -1.91 -5.58 -15.19
N LEU A 67 -1.99 -5.23 -13.89
CA LEU A 67 -1.15 -4.18 -13.30
C LEU A 67 0.33 -4.47 -13.46
N LEU A 68 0.72 -5.75 -13.49
CA LEU A 68 2.12 -6.14 -13.66
C LEU A 68 2.69 -5.76 -15.03
N SER A 69 1.84 -5.42 -16.00
CA SER A 69 2.23 -4.94 -17.32
C SER A 69 2.21 -3.41 -17.43
N GLU A 70 1.87 -2.72 -16.34
CA GLU A 70 1.74 -1.28 -16.32
C GLU A 70 2.92 -0.62 -15.60
N ASN A 71 3.01 0.72 -15.71
CA ASN A 71 3.99 1.47 -14.91
C ASN A 71 3.50 1.55 -13.46
N LEU A 72 4.07 0.70 -12.60
CA LEU A 72 3.65 0.59 -11.21
C LEU A 72 4.07 1.79 -10.35
N GLU A 73 4.93 2.65 -10.85
CA GLU A 73 5.30 3.90 -10.17
C GLU A 73 4.36 5.06 -10.51
N SER A 74 3.31 4.79 -11.28
CA SER A 74 2.26 5.76 -11.61
C SER A 74 1.04 5.58 -10.69
N GLU A 75 -0.04 6.32 -10.95
CA GLU A 75 -1.28 6.27 -10.17
C GLU A 75 -2.10 5.02 -10.53
N LEU A 76 -1.97 3.96 -9.72
CA LEU A 76 -2.61 2.67 -10.00
C LEU A 76 -4.13 2.74 -9.99
N TYR A 77 -4.73 3.55 -9.12
CA TYR A 77 -6.19 3.71 -9.08
C TYR A 77 -6.73 4.30 -10.38
N GLU A 78 -6.01 5.22 -10.99
CA GLU A 78 -6.38 5.78 -12.29
C GLU A 78 -6.30 4.73 -13.39
N ILE A 79 -5.26 3.90 -13.39
CA ILE A 79 -5.11 2.80 -14.34
C ILE A 79 -6.31 1.85 -14.23
N ILE A 80 -6.66 1.45 -13.01
CA ILE A 80 -7.78 0.54 -12.75
C ILE A 80 -9.09 1.18 -13.18
N ARG A 81 -9.32 2.44 -12.78
CA ARG A 81 -10.55 3.15 -13.13
C ARG A 81 -10.74 3.26 -14.64
N LYS A 82 -9.67 3.60 -15.36
CA LYS A 82 -9.74 3.72 -16.83
C LYS A 82 -9.96 2.38 -17.51
N ARG A 83 -9.41 1.31 -16.97
CA ARG A 83 -9.49 -0.01 -17.58
C ARG A 83 -10.84 -0.68 -17.40
N ASP A 84 -11.40 -0.65 -16.21
CA ASP A 84 -12.63 -1.38 -15.90
C ASP A 84 -13.69 -0.59 -15.13
N GLY A 85 -13.43 0.70 -14.87
CA GLY A 85 -14.38 1.55 -14.16
C GLY A 85 -14.45 1.33 -12.65
N THR A 86 -13.58 0.47 -12.09
CA THR A 86 -13.59 0.19 -10.66
C THR A 86 -13.31 1.44 -9.85
N GLN A 87 -14.14 1.71 -8.85
CA GLN A 87 -13.94 2.77 -7.86
C GLN A 87 -13.54 2.14 -6.53
N MET A 88 -12.67 2.83 -5.79
CA MET A 88 -12.08 2.33 -4.56
C MET A 88 -12.79 2.92 -3.35
N ASN A 89 -13.26 2.06 -2.46
CA ASN A 89 -13.92 2.45 -1.21
C ASN A 89 -13.27 1.73 -0.04
N ILE A 90 -13.07 2.46 1.07
CA ILE A 90 -12.53 1.87 2.29
C ILE A 90 -13.64 1.04 2.96
N ALA A 91 -13.45 -0.27 3.05
CA ALA A 91 -14.35 -1.15 3.80
C ALA A 91 -14.01 -1.15 5.28
N ALA A 92 -12.71 -1.17 5.59
CA ALA A 92 -12.21 -1.14 6.96
C ALA A 92 -10.78 -0.61 6.94
N GLY A 93 -10.37 0.00 8.03
CA GLY A 93 -9.01 0.47 8.20
C GLY A 93 -8.72 0.80 9.65
N TYR A 94 -7.47 0.69 10.03
CA TYR A 94 -7.03 1.09 11.37
C TYR A 94 -5.55 1.47 11.36
N LEU A 95 -5.19 2.25 12.38
CA LEU A 95 -3.80 2.63 12.64
C LEU A 95 -3.30 1.87 13.85
N ASP A 96 -2.04 1.46 13.78
CA ASP A 96 -1.35 0.76 14.85
C ASP A 96 0.08 1.32 14.95
N ILE A 97 0.84 0.85 15.93
CA ILE A 97 2.24 1.21 16.09
C ILE A 97 3.05 -0.08 16.12
N GLY A 98 4.11 -0.11 15.34
CA GLY A 98 5.06 -1.20 15.36
C GLY A 98 6.49 -0.67 15.40
N LEU A 99 7.43 -1.57 15.61
CA LEU A 99 8.84 -1.23 15.65
C LEU A 99 9.51 -1.67 14.34
N ALA A 100 10.34 -0.81 13.78
CA ALA A 100 11.04 -1.11 12.54
C ALA A 100 11.95 -2.33 12.71
N THR A 101 11.78 -3.32 11.83
CA THR A 101 12.74 -4.41 11.71
C THR A 101 14.04 -3.90 11.10
N ALA A 102 15.10 -4.71 11.15
CA ALA A 102 16.38 -4.32 10.55
C ALA A 102 16.24 -4.00 9.05
N GLN A 103 15.48 -4.80 8.32
CA GLN A 103 15.27 -4.60 6.89
C GLN A 103 14.44 -3.34 6.62
N GLU A 104 13.37 -3.14 7.36
CA GLU A 104 12.53 -1.94 7.24
C GLU A 104 13.31 -0.68 7.58
N ALA A 105 14.11 -0.74 8.62
CA ALA A 105 14.97 0.37 9.04
C ALA A 105 15.96 0.77 7.95
N GLU A 106 16.57 -0.21 7.29
CA GLU A 106 17.50 0.04 6.20
C GLU A 106 16.79 0.73 5.01
N LEU A 107 15.64 0.23 4.61
CA LEU A 107 14.86 0.81 3.51
C LEU A 107 14.36 2.22 3.84
N LEU A 108 13.89 2.43 5.06
CA LEU A 108 13.34 3.72 5.50
C LEU A 108 14.41 4.70 6.00
N LYS A 109 15.67 4.26 6.10
CA LYS A 109 16.77 5.06 6.65
C LYS A 109 16.44 5.58 8.05
N VAL A 110 16.05 4.67 8.91
CA VAL A 110 15.79 4.90 10.34
C VAL A 110 16.57 3.89 11.15
N LYS A 111 16.54 4.02 12.48
CA LYS A 111 17.18 3.05 13.36
C LYS A 111 16.30 1.82 13.53
N LYS A 112 16.93 0.64 13.62
CA LYS A 112 16.21 -0.59 14.00
C LYS A 112 15.48 -0.36 15.31
N GLY A 113 14.21 -0.76 15.36
CA GLY A 113 13.37 -0.58 16.53
C GLY A 113 12.71 0.79 16.63
N GLU A 114 12.92 1.69 15.68
CA GLU A 114 12.21 2.97 15.66
C GLU A 114 10.71 2.73 15.55
N PRO A 115 9.86 3.39 16.36
CA PRO A 115 8.41 3.27 16.23
C PRO A 115 7.92 3.81 14.90
N LEU A 116 7.07 3.02 14.24
CA LEU A 116 6.43 3.38 12.97
C LEU A 116 4.92 3.37 13.16
N LEU A 117 4.22 4.27 12.46
CA LEU A 117 2.77 4.15 12.29
C LEU A 117 2.52 3.07 11.26
N ILE A 118 1.58 2.19 11.54
CA ILE A 118 1.18 1.14 10.62
C ILE A 118 -0.28 1.35 10.27
N GLU A 119 -0.55 1.66 9.02
CA GLU A 119 -1.92 1.77 8.50
C GLU A 119 -2.27 0.48 7.75
N ARG A 120 -3.40 -0.12 8.10
CA ARG A 120 -3.95 -1.26 7.37
C ARG A 120 -5.31 -0.87 6.82
N VAL A 121 -5.53 -1.13 5.53
CA VAL A 121 -6.79 -0.82 4.86
C VAL A 121 -7.26 -2.00 4.01
N ASN A 122 -8.56 -2.20 4.02
CA ASN A 122 -9.28 -3.13 3.15
C ASN A 122 -10.08 -2.30 2.16
N ILE A 123 -9.79 -2.42 0.89
CA ILE A 123 -10.43 -1.64 -0.17
C ILE A 123 -11.35 -2.54 -0.98
N VAL A 124 -12.57 -2.06 -1.19
CA VAL A 124 -13.60 -2.73 -1.99
C VAL A 124 -14.08 -1.82 -3.11
N ASP A 125 -14.74 -2.38 -4.11
CA ASP A 125 -15.38 -1.61 -5.17
C ASP A 125 -16.79 -1.16 -4.76
N ASN A 126 -17.51 -0.51 -5.69
CA ASN A 126 -18.87 -0.01 -5.42
C ASN A 126 -19.89 -1.12 -5.12
N ASN A 127 -19.59 -2.36 -5.46
CA ASN A 127 -20.45 -3.51 -5.19
C ASN A 127 -20.02 -4.27 -3.92
N GLY A 128 -19.06 -3.73 -3.17
CA GLY A 128 -18.52 -4.37 -1.99
C GLY A 128 -17.55 -5.51 -2.30
N LYS A 129 -17.12 -5.66 -3.54
CA LYS A 129 -16.19 -6.71 -3.94
C LYS A 129 -14.77 -6.33 -3.57
N PRO A 130 -13.99 -7.25 -2.96
CA PRO A 130 -12.62 -6.92 -2.56
C PRO A 130 -11.75 -6.52 -3.75
N VAL A 131 -10.97 -5.46 -3.57
CA VAL A 131 -10.01 -4.96 -4.56
C VAL A 131 -8.59 -5.21 -4.08
N HIS A 132 -8.23 -4.64 -2.93
CA HIS A 132 -6.90 -4.85 -2.39
C HIS A 132 -6.86 -4.72 -0.86
N TYR A 133 -5.85 -5.34 -0.29
CA TYR A 133 -5.43 -5.15 1.10
C TYR A 133 -4.14 -4.33 1.07
N GLY A 134 -4.05 -3.31 1.92
CA GLY A 134 -2.85 -2.47 2.02
C GLY A 134 -2.32 -2.42 3.44
N LYS A 135 -1.00 -2.39 3.55
CA LYS A 135 -0.28 -2.16 4.80
C LYS A 135 0.81 -1.14 4.52
N MET A 136 0.74 0.01 5.20
CA MET A 136 1.73 1.07 5.02
C MET A 136 2.47 1.29 6.33
N LEU A 137 3.81 1.23 6.30
CA LEU A 137 4.68 1.56 7.41
C LEU A 137 5.13 3.00 7.24
N ILE A 138 4.77 3.87 8.17
CA ILE A 138 4.98 5.32 8.05
C ILE A 138 5.99 5.78 9.09
N VAL A 139 7.00 6.52 8.65
CA VAL A 139 7.94 7.19 9.55
C VAL A 139 7.23 8.44 10.09
N GLY A 140 6.63 8.33 11.28
CA GLY A 140 5.75 9.36 11.81
C GLY A 140 6.42 10.73 11.97
N ARG A 141 7.71 10.77 12.33
CA ARG A 141 8.44 12.04 12.47
C ARG A 141 8.72 12.76 11.15
N ARG A 142 8.52 12.06 10.00
CA ARG A 142 8.69 12.62 8.66
C ARG A 142 7.37 12.85 7.95
N TYR A 143 6.27 12.57 8.62
CA TYR A 143 4.94 12.62 8.02
C TYR A 143 4.02 13.45 8.91
N ARG A 144 3.34 14.43 8.31
CA ARG A 144 2.43 15.31 9.05
C ARG A 144 1.13 15.43 8.29
N LEU A 145 0.03 15.17 8.97
CA LEU A 145 -1.30 15.29 8.43
C LEU A 145 -1.95 16.55 9.01
N TYR A 146 -2.43 17.43 8.13
CA TYR A 146 -3.11 18.67 8.51
C TYR A 146 -4.60 18.52 8.27
N TYR A 147 -5.38 19.09 9.16
CA TYR A 147 -6.84 19.14 9.06
C TYR A 147 -7.33 20.56 8.91
#